data_417447f42f3250293d60672f499bcbaf
#
_entry.id   417447f42f3250293d60672f499bcbaf
#
_cell.length_a   1.000
_cell.length_b   1.000
_cell.length_c   1.000
_cell.angle_alpha   90.00
_cell.angle_beta   90.00
_cell.angle_gamma   90.00
#
_symmetry.space_group_name_H-M   'P 1'
#
loop_
_entity.id
_entity.type
_entity.pdbx_description
1 polymer ?
#
loop_
_entity_poly.entity_id
_entity_poly.type
_entity_poly.pdbx_seq_one_letter_code
_entity_poly.pdbx_strand_id
1 'polypeptide(L)'
;TPTGFIPAQDKGYLVLNVRLPDSASLERTQAVMSEVESLAAAVPGVRHTVAIAGQSLLLGTNAPNAGSMYLMLDDFESRVPEKLTADRIAEQLRELYADRILDADINVLGAPAIEGLGTAGGFRVVIQDRGENGLSALESVCEATVDTGSQDGRLRDLFSGFRAATTWLELDIDREAVRKMGLSMADVFNALQVNFGALYVNDFNRFGRTWQVNVQAEARYRMRTEDLRRMYVRSPTAGSVPLAGFIRVRPVPGPLMIYRHNLYPAAFVNADSGVGTSSGAAIQALYDAAEQQLAPAMKVEFTELACLPSLFFFVEGRVEREDVSVQLRVGNAVNGPGCRVNELRPDHVAGGAVGILSIHADAGFHFGFNFCHRRMDGAAERLHDVLVAAH
;
A
#
# COMPACT_ATOMS: atom_id res chain seq x y z
N THR A 1 -15.85 20.75 -18.53
CA THR A 1 -14.53 20.69 -17.84
C THR A 1 -14.46 19.36 -17.12
N PRO A 2 -13.37 18.60 -17.26
CA PRO A 2 -13.21 17.36 -16.52
C PRO A 2 -13.30 17.65 -15.02
N THR A 3 -14.22 16.98 -14.33
CA THR A 3 -14.42 17.15 -12.89
C THR A 3 -13.57 16.10 -12.16
N GLY A 4 -12.52 16.53 -11.48
CA GLY A 4 -11.76 15.70 -10.54
C GLY A 4 -12.21 15.99 -9.11
N PHE A 5 -12.30 14.98 -8.24
CA PHE A 5 -12.69 15.16 -6.85
C PHE A 5 -11.65 15.96 -6.06
N ILE A 6 -10.38 15.63 -6.25
CA ILE A 6 -9.23 16.34 -5.67
C ILE A 6 -8.18 16.48 -6.77
N PRO A 7 -7.75 17.70 -7.12
CA PRO A 7 -6.69 17.91 -8.09
C PRO A 7 -5.36 17.37 -7.52
N ALA A 8 -4.53 16.80 -8.40
CA ALA A 8 -3.16 16.48 -8.07
C ALA A 8 -2.42 17.75 -7.64
N GLN A 9 -1.63 17.65 -6.58
CA GLN A 9 -0.87 18.77 -6.02
C GLN A 9 0.62 18.44 -6.04
N ASP A 10 1.42 19.37 -6.51
CA ASP A 10 2.87 19.31 -6.32
C ASP A 10 3.19 19.67 -4.86
N LYS A 11 3.63 18.70 -4.08
CA LYS A 11 4.01 18.85 -2.66
C LYS A 11 5.51 18.93 -2.45
N GLY A 12 6.29 19.06 -3.52
CA GLY A 12 7.75 19.19 -3.45
C GLY A 12 8.48 17.87 -3.19
N TYR A 13 7.83 16.73 -3.36
CA TYR A 13 8.48 15.42 -3.30
C TYR A 13 7.79 14.37 -4.17
N LEU A 14 8.55 13.34 -4.54
CA LEU A 14 8.09 12.15 -5.24
C LEU A 14 8.44 10.90 -4.42
N VAL A 15 7.69 9.84 -4.64
CA VAL A 15 7.91 8.52 -4.02
C VAL A 15 8.19 7.50 -5.10
N LEU A 16 9.32 6.81 -5.01
CA LEU A 16 9.66 5.72 -5.90
C LEU A 16 9.40 4.39 -5.20
N ASN A 17 8.82 3.47 -5.96
CA ASN A 17 8.75 2.06 -5.60
C ASN A 17 9.60 1.27 -6.60
N VAL A 18 10.60 0.56 -6.09
CA VAL A 18 11.54 -0.23 -6.88
C VAL A 18 11.36 -1.69 -6.54
N ARG A 19 11.16 -2.53 -7.54
CA ARG A 19 10.99 -3.96 -7.35
C ARG A 19 11.87 -4.74 -8.31
N LEU A 20 12.72 -5.58 -7.75
CA LEU A 20 13.54 -6.53 -8.48
C LEU A 20 12.80 -7.89 -8.58
N PRO A 21 13.28 -8.81 -9.42
CA PRO A 21 12.79 -10.19 -9.44
C PRO A 21 12.79 -10.84 -8.06
N ASP A 22 11.84 -11.73 -7.80
CA ASP A 22 11.60 -12.33 -6.48
C ASP A 22 12.78 -13.09 -5.87
N SER A 23 13.77 -13.45 -6.68
CA SER A 23 15.02 -14.10 -6.25
C SER A 23 16.17 -13.13 -5.94
N ALA A 24 15.97 -11.82 -6.07
CA ALA A 24 17.02 -10.86 -5.85
C ALA A 24 17.42 -10.76 -4.37
N SER A 25 18.73 -10.75 -4.13
CA SER A 25 19.26 -10.53 -2.80
C SER A 25 19.23 -9.06 -2.39
N LEU A 26 19.32 -8.80 -1.09
CA LEU A 26 19.37 -7.41 -0.59
C LEU A 26 20.57 -6.63 -1.15
N GLU A 27 21.73 -7.28 -1.35
CA GLU A 27 22.92 -6.64 -1.92
C GLU A 27 22.67 -6.21 -3.38
N ARG A 28 21.98 -7.05 -4.16
CA ARG A 28 21.59 -6.69 -5.53
C ARG A 28 20.61 -5.51 -5.52
N THR A 29 19.64 -5.54 -4.62
CA THR A 29 18.70 -4.43 -4.45
C THR A 29 19.41 -3.15 -4.04
N GLN A 30 20.37 -3.20 -3.13
CA GLN A 30 21.19 -2.05 -2.73
C GLN A 30 21.97 -1.48 -3.91
N ALA A 31 22.57 -2.34 -4.75
CA ALA A 31 23.33 -1.90 -5.92
C ALA A 31 22.42 -1.16 -6.92
N VAL A 32 21.25 -1.74 -7.24
CA VAL A 32 20.25 -1.10 -8.13
C VAL A 32 19.73 0.19 -7.51
N MET A 33 19.42 0.21 -6.21
CA MET A 33 18.95 1.43 -5.53
C MET A 33 20.00 2.54 -5.57
N SER A 34 21.28 2.22 -5.44
CA SER A 34 22.38 3.20 -5.57
C SER A 34 22.50 3.77 -7.00
N GLU A 35 22.24 2.95 -8.02
CA GLU A 35 22.19 3.41 -9.41
C GLU A 35 20.97 4.30 -9.65
N VAL A 36 19.78 3.89 -9.21
CA VAL A 36 18.54 4.69 -9.25
C VAL A 36 18.74 6.04 -8.58
N GLU A 37 19.36 6.06 -7.39
CA GLU A 37 19.68 7.28 -6.64
C GLU A 37 20.62 8.19 -7.42
N SER A 38 21.68 7.63 -7.99
CA SER A 38 22.67 8.40 -8.76
C SER A 38 22.05 9.05 -10.00
N LEU A 39 21.16 8.33 -10.68
CA LEU A 39 20.42 8.85 -11.83
C LEU A 39 19.43 9.95 -11.40
N ALA A 40 18.71 9.74 -10.31
CA ALA A 40 17.77 10.73 -9.78
C ALA A 40 18.46 12.04 -9.38
N ALA A 41 19.59 11.95 -8.71
CA ALA A 41 20.37 13.12 -8.26
C ALA A 41 20.92 13.98 -9.42
N ALA A 42 21.01 13.40 -10.62
CA ALA A 42 21.44 14.13 -11.84
C ALA A 42 20.29 14.87 -12.53
N VAL A 43 19.02 14.61 -12.17
CA VAL A 43 17.86 15.25 -12.79
C VAL A 43 17.66 16.65 -12.22
N PRO A 44 17.57 17.70 -13.06
CA PRO A 44 17.29 19.06 -12.59
C PRO A 44 15.99 19.15 -11.77
N GLY A 45 16.04 19.83 -10.65
CA GLY A 45 14.90 19.98 -9.74
C GLY A 45 14.84 18.94 -8.62
N VAL A 46 15.74 17.96 -8.59
CA VAL A 46 15.90 17.02 -7.48
C VAL A 46 16.98 17.55 -6.52
N ARG A 47 16.61 17.76 -5.25
CA ARG A 47 17.49 18.34 -4.24
C ARG A 47 18.12 17.28 -3.33
N HIS A 48 17.32 16.38 -2.82
CA HIS A 48 17.77 15.31 -1.92
C HIS A 48 17.05 14.00 -2.21
N THR A 49 17.74 12.91 -1.90
CA THR A 49 17.23 11.55 -2.02
C THR A 49 17.31 10.84 -0.67
N VAL A 50 16.34 9.98 -0.38
CA VAL A 50 16.37 9.07 0.76
C VAL A 50 15.99 7.69 0.25
N ALA A 51 16.99 6.82 0.07
CA ALA A 51 16.84 5.46 -0.43
C ALA A 51 16.73 4.45 0.72
N ILE A 52 15.78 3.54 0.64
CA ILE A 52 15.53 2.46 1.60
C ILE A 52 15.50 1.15 0.84
N ALA A 53 16.58 0.38 0.90
CA ALA A 53 16.63 -0.95 0.31
C ALA A 53 16.08 -2.01 1.28
N GLY A 54 15.38 -3.01 0.77
CA GLY A 54 14.81 -4.09 1.56
C GLY A 54 13.44 -3.79 2.17
N GLN A 55 12.80 -2.68 1.78
CA GLN A 55 11.47 -2.32 2.25
C GLN A 55 10.61 -1.75 1.13
N SER A 56 9.36 -2.20 1.03
CA SER A 56 8.33 -1.57 0.22
C SER A 56 7.42 -0.72 1.11
N LEU A 57 7.46 0.59 0.92
CA LEU A 57 6.58 1.53 1.63
C LEU A 57 5.11 1.36 1.19
N LEU A 58 4.88 1.01 -0.08
CA LEU A 58 3.53 0.83 -0.62
C LEU A 58 2.84 -0.41 -0.06
N LEU A 59 3.60 -1.50 0.15
CA LEU A 59 3.09 -2.73 0.75
C LEU A 59 3.18 -2.74 2.27
N GLY A 60 3.93 -1.81 2.88
CA GLY A 60 4.18 -1.79 4.31
C GLY A 60 4.94 -3.03 4.82
N THR A 61 5.79 -3.64 3.98
CA THR A 61 6.49 -4.88 4.30
C THR A 61 7.96 -4.83 3.94
N ASN A 62 8.75 -5.68 4.59
CA ASN A 62 10.15 -5.88 4.28
C ASN A 62 10.31 -7.04 3.30
N ALA A 63 11.04 -6.80 2.21
CA ALA A 63 11.36 -7.79 1.20
C ALA A 63 12.74 -7.52 0.61
N PRO A 64 13.62 -8.52 0.48
CA PRO A 64 14.99 -8.30 0.01
C PRO A 64 15.05 -7.73 -1.41
N ASN A 65 14.06 -8.01 -2.24
CA ASN A 65 13.93 -7.57 -3.63
C ASN A 65 13.15 -6.25 -3.79
N ALA A 66 12.76 -5.59 -2.70
CA ALA A 66 12.03 -4.33 -2.74
C ALA A 66 12.90 -3.16 -2.26
N GLY A 67 12.68 -2.01 -2.85
CA GLY A 67 13.23 -0.74 -2.43
C GLY A 67 12.22 0.38 -2.54
N SER A 68 12.38 1.40 -1.73
CA SER A 68 11.60 2.62 -1.82
C SER A 68 12.52 3.83 -1.69
N MET A 69 12.15 4.92 -2.35
CA MET A 69 12.93 6.14 -2.29
C MET A 69 12.02 7.36 -2.22
N TYR A 70 12.36 8.30 -1.37
CA TYR A 70 11.81 9.64 -1.40
C TYR A 70 12.76 10.56 -2.15
N LEU A 71 12.22 11.32 -3.10
CA LEU A 71 12.93 12.37 -3.81
C LEU A 71 12.36 13.72 -3.36
N MET A 72 13.16 14.50 -2.65
CA MET A 72 12.83 15.88 -2.31
C MET A 72 13.20 16.77 -3.47
N LEU A 73 12.24 17.56 -3.94
CA LEU A 73 12.45 18.49 -5.04
C LEU A 73 12.96 19.83 -4.52
N ASP A 74 13.56 20.61 -5.42
CA ASP A 74 13.95 21.98 -5.12
C ASP A 74 12.75 22.85 -4.72
N ASP A 75 13.01 23.98 -4.09
CA ASP A 75 11.99 24.93 -3.69
C ASP A 75 11.19 25.44 -4.90
N PHE A 76 9.91 25.71 -4.74
CA PHE A 76 9.02 26.17 -5.81
C PHE A 76 9.54 27.44 -6.51
N GLU A 77 10.18 28.33 -5.77
CA GLU A 77 10.75 29.58 -6.30
C GLU A 77 11.80 29.34 -7.38
N SER A 78 12.58 28.27 -7.28
CA SER A 78 13.58 27.86 -8.29
C SER A 78 12.98 27.05 -9.42
N ARG A 79 12.01 26.18 -9.15
CA ARG A 79 11.44 25.24 -10.14
C ARG A 79 10.40 25.88 -11.08
N VAL A 80 9.56 26.81 -10.56
CA VAL A 80 8.46 27.41 -11.33
C VAL A 80 8.95 28.20 -12.56
N PRO A 81 10.00 29.03 -12.48
CA PRO A 81 10.52 29.74 -13.65
C PRO A 81 10.99 28.77 -14.76
N GLU A 82 11.54 27.63 -14.39
CA GLU A 82 12.05 26.61 -15.31
C GLU A 82 10.96 25.61 -15.75
N LYS A 83 9.74 25.77 -15.27
CA LYS A 83 8.60 24.86 -15.51
C LYS A 83 8.88 23.40 -15.08
N LEU A 84 9.70 23.22 -14.06
CA LEU A 84 10.03 21.91 -13.46
C LEU A 84 8.97 21.55 -12.42
N THR A 85 7.79 21.19 -12.87
CA THR A 85 6.74 20.64 -11.99
C THR A 85 7.09 19.21 -11.55
N ALA A 86 6.52 18.75 -10.41
CA ALA A 86 6.73 17.38 -9.95
C ALA A 86 6.36 16.34 -11.04
N ASP A 87 5.26 16.57 -11.77
CA ASP A 87 4.85 15.68 -12.87
C ASP A 87 5.89 15.62 -13.99
N ARG A 88 6.48 16.77 -14.37
CA ARG A 88 7.51 16.79 -15.41
C ARG A 88 8.80 16.11 -14.97
N ILE A 89 9.20 16.31 -13.72
CA ILE A 89 10.36 15.62 -13.14
C ILE A 89 10.08 14.12 -13.07
N ALA A 90 8.88 13.72 -12.66
CA ALA A 90 8.48 12.32 -12.63
C ALA A 90 8.53 11.67 -14.02
N GLU A 91 8.08 12.38 -15.06
CA GLU A 91 8.14 11.88 -16.46
C GLU A 91 9.57 11.69 -16.92
N GLN A 92 10.45 12.67 -16.70
CA GLN A 92 11.87 12.56 -17.01
C GLN A 92 12.55 11.39 -16.31
N LEU A 93 12.17 11.14 -15.04
CA LEU A 93 12.68 10.00 -14.27
C LEU A 93 12.19 8.67 -14.85
N ARG A 94 10.91 8.57 -15.23
CA ARG A 94 10.36 7.35 -15.85
C ARG A 94 11.09 7.00 -17.15
N GLU A 95 11.25 7.99 -18.04
CA GLU A 95 12.00 7.80 -19.28
C GLU A 95 13.44 7.37 -19.02
N LEU A 96 14.12 8.03 -18.08
CA LEU A 96 15.50 7.75 -17.72
C LEU A 96 15.67 6.34 -17.15
N TYR A 97 14.76 5.92 -16.26
CA TYR A 97 14.82 4.59 -15.66
C TYR A 97 14.46 3.49 -16.66
N ALA A 98 13.49 3.71 -17.54
CA ALA A 98 13.13 2.74 -18.57
C ALA A 98 14.29 2.46 -19.54
N ASP A 99 15.12 3.47 -19.81
CA ASP A 99 16.31 3.33 -20.68
C ASP A 99 17.51 2.68 -19.95
N ARG A 100 17.70 2.96 -18.66
CA ARG A 100 18.92 2.64 -17.95
C ARG A 100 18.83 1.46 -17.00
N ILE A 101 17.67 1.23 -16.40
CA ILE A 101 17.48 0.20 -15.38
C ILE A 101 16.59 -0.91 -15.94
N LEU A 102 17.21 -1.97 -16.43
CA LEU A 102 16.51 -3.14 -16.98
C LEU A 102 16.26 -4.24 -15.96
N ASP A 103 16.90 -4.14 -14.80
CA ASP A 103 16.90 -5.18 -13.76
C ASP A 103 15.78 -5.02 -12.72
N ALA A 104 15.00 -3.95 -12.79
CA ALA A 104 13.95 -3.65 -11.83
C ALA A 104 12.75 -2.93 -12.46
N ASP A 105 11.57 -3.18 -11.90
CA ASP A 105 10.37 -2.39 -12.16
C ASP A 105 10.40 -1.15 -11.26
N ILE A 106 10.33 0.03 -11.85
CA ILE A 106 10.38 1.30 -11.10
C ILE A 106 9.12 2.11 -11.38
N ASN A 107 8.36 2.39 -10.33
CA ASN A 107 7.19 3.26 -10.39
C ASN A 107 7.54 4.60 -9.72
N VAL A 108 7.32 5.69 -10.44
CA VAL A 108 7.54 7.06 -9.95
C VAL A 108 6.19 7.69 -9.65
N LEU A 109 5.88 7.86 -8.37
CA LEU A 109 4.58 8.27 -7.88
C LEU A 109 4.66 9.67 -7.27
N GLY A 110 3.62 10.47 -7.46
CA GLY A 110 3.46 11.74 -6.76
C GLY A 110 3.22 11.58 -5.26
N ALA A 111 3.13 12.68 -4.56
CA ALA A 111 2.68 12.70 -3.18
C ALA A 111 1.19 12.34 -3.07
N PRO A 112 0.73 11.71 -1.98
CA PRO A 112 -0.69 11.46 -1.76
C PRO A 112 -1.45 12.79 -1.70
N ALA A 113 -2.62 12.88 -2.33
CA ALA A 113 -3.41 14.10 -2.37
C ALA A 113 -3.83 14.54 -0.95
N ILE A 114 -4.17 13.59 -0.09
CA ILE A 114 -4.50 13.80 1.32
C ILE A 114 -3.54 12.97 2.18
N GLU A 115 -2.85 13.61 3.11
CA GLU A 115 -2.00 12.91 4.07
C GLU A 115 -2.82 11.99 4.97
N GLY A 116 -2.36 10.74 5.13
CA GLY A 116 -3.08 9.71 5.88
C GLY A 116 -4.09 8.89 5.06
N LEU A 117 -4.46 9.35 3.85
CA LEU A 117 -5.27 8.57 2.90
C LEU A 117 -4.41 8.08 1.74
N GLY A 118 -3.56 7.09 2.01
CA GLY A 118 -2.62 6.51 1.05
C GLY A 118 -1.17 6.86 1.35
N THR A 119 -0.25 6.07 0.82
CA THR A 119 1.21 6.22 0.98
C THR A 119 1.86 6.96 -0.18
N ALA A 120 1.19 7.02 -1.33
CA ALA A 120 1.65 7.69 -2.55
C ALA A 120 0.46 8.27 -3.32
N GLY A 121 0.73 9.05 -4.36
CA GLY A 121 -0.26 9.57 -5.28
C GLY A 121 -0.92 8.48 -6.12
N GLY A 122 -1.93 8.88 -6.88
CA GLY A 122 -2.75 7.96 -7.65
C GLY A 122 -3.95 7.43 -6.85
N PHE A 123 -4.47 6.29 -7.30
CA PHE A 123 -5.61 5.60 -6.69
C PHE A 123 -5.44 4.09 -6.84
N ARG A 124 -6.20 3.33 -6.08
CA ARG A 124 -6.15 1.88 -6.14
C ARG A 124 -7.53 1.24 -5.98
N VAL A 125 -7.66 0.06 -6.56
CA VAL A 125 -8.79 -0.85 -6.30
C VAL A 125 -8.30 -2.06 -5.54
N VAL A 126 -9.21 -2.68 -4.79
CA VAL A 126 -8.96 -3.95 -4.10
C VAL A 126 -9.76 -5.05 -4.77
N ILE A 127 -9.09 -6.14 -5.12
CA ILE A 127 -9.70 -7.36 -5.64
C ILE A 127 -9.75 -8.36 -4.49
N GLN A 128 -10.95 -8.84 -4.16
CA GLN A 128 -11.20 -9.78 -3.07
C GLN A 128 -11.52 -11.15 -3.64
N ASP A 129 -10.90 -12.19 -3.10
CA ASP A 129 -11.30 -13.57 -3.34
C ASP A 129 -12.32 -14.01 -2.29
N ARG A 130 -13.60 -14.05 -2.68
CA ARG A 130 -14.71 -14.50 -1.83
C ARG A 130 -15.13 -15.95 -2.13
N GLY A 131 -14.51 -16.57 -3.13
CA GLY A 131 -14.85 -17.90 -3.64
C GLY A 131 -13.81 -18.96 -3.32
N GLU A 132 -12.80 -18.65 -2.50
CA GLU A 132 -11.70 -19.57 -2.19
C GLU A 132 -10.96 -20.07 -3.44
N ASN A 133 -10.84 -19.22 -4.48
CA ASN A 133 -10.12 -19.54 -5.72
C ASN A 133 -8.62 -19.72 -5.49
N GLY A 134 -8.11 -19.16 -4.39
CA GLY A 134 -6.72 -19.27 -3.98
C GLY A 134 -5.84 -18.09 -4.42
N LEU A 135 -4.69 -17.98 -3.77
CA LEU A 135 -3.80 -16.84 -3.94
C LEU A 135 -3.23 -16.72 -5.35
N SER A 136 -2.96 -17.84 -6.04
CA SER A 136 -2.45 -17.82 -7.42
C SER A 136 -3.49 -17.30 -8.41
N ALA A 137 -4.77 -17.64 -8.21
CA ALA A 137 -5.85 -17.10 -9.03
C ALA A 137 -6.02 -15.59 -8.79
N LEU A 138 -5.89 -15.14 -7.53
CA LEU A 138 -5.92 -13.73 -7.19
C LEU A 138 -4.77 -12.94 -7.83
N GLU A 139 -3.54 -13.51 -7.84
CA GLU A 139 -2.39 -12.93 -8.54
C GLU A 139 -2.65 -12.79 -10.03
N SER A 140 -3.11 -13.89 -10.69
CA SER A 140 -3.40 -13.88 -12.13
C SER A 140 -4.45 -12.83 -12.52
N VAL A 141 -5.49 -12.64 -11.70
CA VAL A 141 -6.50 -11.61 -11.93
C VAL A 141 -5.91 -10.21 -11.79
N CYS A 142 -5.04 -9.98 -10.81
CA CYS A 142 -4.36 -8.70 -10.65
C CYS A 142 -3.43 -8.39 -11.84
N GLU A 143 -2.66 -9.38 -12.32
CA GLU A 143 -1.78 -9.21 -13.48
C GLU A 143 -2.58 -8.95 -14.75
N ALA A 144 -3.64 -9.72 -15.01
CA ALA A 144 -4.54 -9.49 -16.14
C ALA A 144 -5.21 -8.11 -16.09
N THR A 145 -5.54 -7.62 -14.89
CA THR A 145 -6.07 -6.26 -14.70
C THR A 145 -5.03 -5.19 -15.05
N VAL A 146 -3.78 -5.39 -14.64
CA VAL A 146 -2.67 -4.49 -15.00
C VAL A 146 -2.44 -4.49 -16.52
N ASP A 147 -2.41 -5.67 -17.15
CA ASP A 147 -2.20 -5.81 -18.59
C ASP A 147 -3.33 -5.13 -19.39
N THR A 148 -4.58 -5.37 -18.99
CA THR A 148 -5.76 -4.76 -19.64
C THR A 148 -5.78 -3.26 -19.44
N GLY A 149 -5.56 -2.79 -18.22
CA GLY A 149 -5.55 -1.37 -17.89
C GLY A 149 -4.40 -0.60 -18.55
N SER A 150 -3.25 -1.24 -18.75
CA SER A 150 -2.09 -0.62 -19.42
C SER A 150 -2.34 -0.31 -20.91
N GLN A 151 -3.34 -0.93 -21.52
CA GLN A 151 -3.76 -0.64 -22.89
C GLN A 151 -4.71 0.57 -22.96
N ASP A 152 -5.22 1.04 -21.85
CA ASP A 152 -6.13 2.17 -21.77
C ASP A 152 -5.36 3.46 -21.48
N GLY A 153 -5.29 4.36 -22.47
CA GLY A 153 -4.59 5.64 -22.34
C GLY A 153 -5.12 6.58 -21.24
N ARG A 154 -6.25 6.24 -20.60
CA ARG A 154 -6.76 6.96 -19.44
C ARG A 154 -6.00 6.63 -18.17
N LEU A 155 -5.22 5.56 -18.16
CA LEU A 155 -4.47 5.03 -17.02
C LEU A 155 -2.95 5.10 -17.29
N ARG A 156 -2.18 5.25 -16.23
CA ARG A 156 -0.73 5.13 -16.24
C ARG A 156 -0.22 4.54 -14.91
N ASP A 157 1.03 4.12 -14.88
CA ASP A 157 1.70 3.60 -13.68
C ASP A 157 0.93 2.46 -13.00
N LEU A 158 0.36 1.55 -13.81
CA LEU A 158 -0.38 0.41 -13.28
C LEU A 158 0.59 -0.66 -12.76
N PHE A 159 0.34 -1.10 -11.55
CA PHE A 159 1.08 -2.24 -10.99
C PHE A 159 0.32 -2.90 -9.84
N SER A 160 0.63 -4.18 -9.62
CA SER A 160 0.27 -4.91 -8.42
C SER A 160 1.51 -5.40 -7.69
N GLY A 161 1.60 -5.14 -6.41
CA GLY A 161 2.69 -5.65 -5.55
C GLY A 161 2.43 -7.05 -4.98
N PHE A 162 1.25 -7.61 -5.22
CA PHE A 162 0.87 -8.91 -4.68
C PHE A 162 1.61 -10.04 -5.41
N ARG A 163 2.15 -11.00 -4.63
CA ARG A 163 2.77 -12.24 -5.11
C ARG A 163 2.29 -13.41 -4.27
N ALA A 164 1.74 -14.42 -4.94
CA ALA A 164 1.24 -15.63 -4.30
C ALA A 164 2.34 -16.62 -3.94
N ALA A 165 3.44 -16.59 -4.68
CA ALA A 165 4.51 -17.58 -4.57
C ALA A 165 5.90 -16.93 -4.64
N THR A 166 6.42 -16.51 -3.50
CA THR A 166 7.83 -16.16 -3.32
C THR A 166 8.56 -17.32 -2.65
N THR A 167 9.88 -17.37 -2.74
CA THR A 167 10.66 -18.45 -2.12
C THR A 167 10.83 -18.17 -0.63
N TRP A 168 10.28 -19.05 0.19
CA TRP A 168 10.48 -19.09 1.64
C TRP A 168 11.41 -20.23 2.03
N LEU A 169 12.08 -20.08 3.16
CA LEU A 169 12.85 -21.14 3.79
C LEU A 169 12.06 -21.67 4.99
N GLU A 170 11.49 -22.84 4.85
CA GLU A 170 10.82 -23.53 5.96
C GLU A 170 11.82 -24.29 6.79
N LEU A 171 11.76 -24.10 8.12
CA LEU A 171 12.55 -24.82 9.09
C LEU A 171 11.72 -25.97 9.67
N ASP A 172 12.00 -27.18 9.22
CA ASP A 172 11.41 -28.40 9.80
C ASP A 172 12.22 -28.83 11.02
N ILE A 173 11.63 -28.68 12.21
CA ILE A 173 12.29 -28.92 13.49
C ILE A 173 11.84 -30.24 14.08
N ASP A 174 12.77 -31.20 14.25
CA ASP A 174 12.53 -32.46 14.95
C ASP A 174 12.41 -32.20 16.47
N ARG A 175 11.16 -32.03 16.91
CA ARG A 175 10.81 -31.75 18.31
C ARG A 175 11.16 -32.89 19.25
N GLU A 176 11.20 -34.14 18.75
CA GLU A 176 11.60 -35.30 19.55
C GLU A 176 13.11 -35.30 19.81
N ALA A 177 13.91 -35.04 18.76
CA ALA A 177 15.34 -34.88 18.87
C ALA A 177 15.71 -33.74 19.85
N VAL A 178 15.03 -32.58 19.73
CA VAL A 178 15.19 -31.45 20.66
C VAL A 178 15.02 -31.88 22.12
N ARG A 179 13.93 -32.59 22.42
CA ARG A 179 13.66 -33.10 23.80
C ARG A 179 14.67 -34.12 24.26
N LYS A 180 15.09 -35.05 23.40
CA LYS A 180 16.12 -36.05 23.70
C LYS A 180 17.47 -35.41 24.05
N MET A 181 17.76 -34.24 23.45
CA MET A 181 18.98 -33.46 23.73
C MET A 181 18.84 -32.56 24.97
N GLY A 182 17.74 -32.64 25.71
CA GLY A 182 17.50 -31.84 26.92
C GLY A 182 17.30 -30.34 26.63
N LEU A 183 16.83 -30.01 25.40
CA LEU A 183 16.55 -28.64 24.99
C LEU A 183 15.05 -28.35 25.10
N SER A 184 14.70 -27.11 25.45
CA SER A 184 13.35 -26.60 25.30
C SER A 184 13.14 -26.03 23.88
N MET A 185 11.91 -26.08 23.38
CA MET A 185 11.57 -25.42 22.11
C MET A 185 11.79 -23.90 22.17
N ALA A 186 11.60 -23.30 23.37
CA ALA A 186 11.85 -21.88 23.57
C ALA A 186 13.32 -21.53 23.34
N ASP A 187 14.26 -22.35 23.85
CA ASP A 187 15.69 -22.13 23.65
C ASP A 187 16.07 -22.20 22.17
N VAL A 188 15.47 -23.16 21.43
CA VAL A 188 15.68 -23.29 19.97
C VAL A 188 15.16 -22.07 19.23
N PHE A 189 13.92 -21.61 19.52
CA PHE A 189 13.38 -20.42 18.88
C PHE A 189 14.14 -19.15 19.24
N ASN A 190 14.56 -18.99 20.48
CA ASN A 190 15.39 -17.88 20.90
C ASN A 190 16.75 -17.87 20.16
N ALA A 191 17.38 -19.03 20.01
CA ALA A 191 18.64 -19.15 19.27
C ALA A 191 18.45 -18.78 17.78
N LEU A 192 17.35 -19.23 17.16
CA LEU A 192 17.02 -18.87 15.79
C LEU A 192 16.73 -17.36 15.67
N GLN A 193 15.96 -16.79 16.59
CA GLN A 193 15.66 -15.37 16.61
C GLN A 193 16.91 -14.50 16.74
N VAL A 194 17.79 -14.82 17.70
CA VAL A 194 19.04 -14.06 17.90
C VAL A 194 19.92 -14.12 16.65
N ASN A 195 20.01 -15.29 16.00
CA ASN A 195 20.90 -15.43 14.86
C ASN A 195 20.31 -14.83 13.56
N PHE A 196 19.02 -15.06 13.25
CA PHE A 196 18.41 -14.67 11.98
C PHE A 196 17.52 -13.44 12.06
N GLY A 197 16.74 -13.29 13.17
CA GLY A 197 15.65 -12.32 13.25
C GLY A 197 15.97 -11.04 14.01
N ALA A 198 17.06 -10.95 14.71
CA ALA A 198 17.38 -9.97 15.74
C ALA A 198 16.54 -10.10 17.03
N LEU A 199 17.22 -10.02 18.16
CA LEU A 199 16.61 -9.98 19.49
C LEU A 199 16.72 -8.56 20.03
N TYR A 200 15.59 -7.93 20.27
CA TYR A 200 15.55 -6.71 21.07
C TYR A 200 15.87 -7.05 22.53
N VAL A 201 16.88 -6.37 23.07
CA VAL A 201 17.37 -6.62 24.44
C VAL A 201 16.91 -5.52 25.39
N ASN A 202 17.13 -4.26 25.02
CA ASN A 202 16.79 -3.11 25.85
C ASN A 202 16.94 -1.79 25.06
N ASP A 203 16.58 -0.68 25.71
CA ASP A 203 16.78 0.68 25.22
C ASP A 203 17.81 1.43 26.08
N PHE A 204 18.43 2.43 25.48
CA PHE A 204 19.19 3.44 26.21
C PHE A 204 18.92 4.84 25.66
N ASN A 205 19.00 5.83 26.55
CA ASN A 205 18.79 7.23 26.20
C ASN A 205 20.13 7.93 25.99
N ARG A 206 20.33 8.51 24.80
CA ARG A 206 21.52 9.30 24.46
C ARG A 206 21.19 10.34 23.40
N PHE A 207 21.78 11.51 23.49
CA PHE A 207 21.58 12.61 22.54
C PHE A 207 20.10 13.05 22.38
N GLY A 208 19.34 13.03 23.46
CA GLY A 208 17.93 13.40 23.45
C GLY A 208 16.99 12.41 22.73
N ARG A 209 17.47 11.19 22.43
CA ARG A 209 16.70 10.11 21.79
C ARG A 209 16.84 8.81 22.55
N THR A 210 15.82 7.96 22.42
CA THR A 210 15.84 6.57 22.86
C THR A 210 16.39 5.70 21.72
N TRP A 211 17.39 4.88 22.03
CA TRP A 211 18.04 3.98 21.09
C TRP A 211 17.80 2.54 21.51
N GLN A 212 17.44 1.69 20.55
CA GLN A 212 17.26 0.26 20.80
C GLN A 212 18.58 -0.49 20.72
N VAL A 213 18.73 -1.46 21.63
CA VAL A 213 19.81 -2.45 21.59
C VAL A 213 19.26 -3.73 21.00
N ASN A 214 19.65 -4.04 19.78
CA ASN A 214 19.29 -5.28 19.10
C ASN A 214 20.55 -6.15 18.93
N VAL A 215 20.42 -7.44 19.23
CA VAL A 215 21.48 -8.44 19.05
C VAL A 215 21.11 -9.35 17.88
N GLN A 216 22.04 -9.50 16.94
CA GLN A 216 21.86 -10.35 15.76
C GLN A 216 23.23 -10.88 15.32
N ALA A 217 23.25 -12.07 14.69
CA ALA A 217 24.46 -12.55 14.04
C ALA A 217 24.85 -11.63 12.88
N GLU A 218 26.16 -11.41 12.70
CA GLU A 218 26.67 -10.64 11.57
C GLU A 218 26.28 -11.29 10.24
N ALA A 219 25.98 -10.49 9.21
CA ALA A 219 25.42 -10.95 7.94
C ALA A 219 26.18 -12.14 7.33
N ARG A 220 27.51 -12.10 7.32
CA ARG A 220 28.36 -13.18 6.78
C ARG A 220 28.16 -14.55 7.42
N TYR A 221 27.54 -14.63 8.60
CA TYR A 221 27.28 -15.87 9.33
C TYR A 221 25.81 -16.33 9.26
N ARG A 222 24.96 -15.63 8.52
CA ARG A 222 23.53 -15.94 8.41
C ARG A 222 22.95 -15.84 6.99
N MET A 223 23.83 -15.69 5.97
CA MET A 223 23.39 -15.49 4.58
C MET A 223 23.11 -16.81 3.85
N ARG A 224 23.61 -17.93 4.32
CA ARG A 224 23.48 -19.23 3.68
C ARG A 224 22.78 -20.22 4.59
N THR A 225 22.04 -21.16 3.98
CA THR A 225 21.37 -22.23 4.73
C THR A 225 22.39 -23.12 5.50
N GLU A 226 23.62 -23.26 4.97
CA GLU A 226 24.71 -24.00 5.60
C GLU A 226 25.22 -23.35 6.89
N ASP A 227 25.01 -22.06 7.07
CA ASP A 227 25.44 -21.35 8.28
C ASP A 227 24.71 -21.84 9.53
N LEU A 228 23.52 -22.46 9.35
CA LEU A 228 22.81 -23.14 10.45
C LEU A 228 23.69 -24.19 11.16
N ARG A 229 24.65 -24.82 10.45
CA ARG A 229 25.59 -25.81 11.01
C ARG A 229 26.58 -25.19 12.00
N ARG A 230 26.76 -23.88 11.94
CA ARG A 230 27.66 -23.11 12.80
C ARG A 230 26.96 -22.49 14.00
N MET A 231 25.66 -22.64 14.08
CA MET A 231 24.84 -22.09 15.15
C MET A 231 24.57 -23.16 16.19
N TYR A 232 24.66 -22.77 17.44
CA TYR A 232 24.53 -23.68 18.57
C TYR A 232 23.52 -23.15 19.57
N VAL A 233 22.86 -24.10 20.23
CA VAL A 233 22.01 -23.84 21.39
C VAL A 233 22.59 -24.57 22.60
N ARG A 234 22.52 -23.95 23.77
CA ARG A 234 23.06 -24.51 25.00
C ARG A 234 22.05 -25.42 25.69
N SER A 235 22.37 -26.70 25.82
CA SER A 235 21.60 -27.65 26.60
C SER A 235 22.22 -27.79 28.01
N PRO A 236 21.38 -27.85 29.06
CA PRO A 236 21.83 -28.13 30.41
C PRO A 236 22.51 -29.51 30.57
N THR A 237 22.11 -30.49 29.75
CA THR A 237 22.56 -31.88 29.84
C THR A 237 23.61 -32.26 28.79
N ALA A 238 23.45 -31.77 27.56
CA ALA A 238 24.29 -32.14 26.40
C ALA A 238 25.35 -31.07 26.04
N GLY A 239 25.41 -29.95 26.77
CA GLY A 239 26.34 -28.87 26.48
C GLY A 239 25.92 -28.05 25.24
N SER A 240 26.85 -27.79 24.35
CA SER A 240 26.61 -27.00 23.12
C SER A 240 26.13 -27.91 21.98
N VAL A 241 24.89 -27.78 21.55
CA VAL A 241 24.23 -28.62 20.53
C VAL A 241 24.08 -27.81 19.24
N PRO A 242 24.59 -28.29 18.07
CA PRO A 242 24.39 -27.60 16.81
C PRO A 242 22.91 -27.65 16.35
N LEU A 243 22.36 -26.55 15.88
CA LEU A 243 20.97 -26.45 15.38
C LEU A 243 20.74 -27.43 14.20
N ALA A 244 21.73 -27.61 13.34
CA ALA A 244 21.64 -28.54 12.20
C ALA A 244 21.45 -30.01 12.60
N GLY A 245 21.62 -30.37 13.87
CA GLY A 245 21.37 -31.73 14.36
C GLY A 245 19.89 -32.11 14.41
N PHE A 246 18.99 -31.14 14.42
CA PHE A 246 17.55 -31.35 14.55
C PHE A 246 16.70 -30.39 13.71
N ILE A 247 17.33 -29.55 12.85
CA ILE A 247 16.63 -28.66 11.93
C ILE A 247 16.99 -29.00 10.50
N ARG A 248 15.98 -29.15 9.66
CA ARG A 248 16.12 -29.25 8.21
C ARG A 248 15.55 -28.01 7.55
N VAL A 249 16.24 -27.49 6.55
CA VAL A 249 15.81 -26.33 5.78
C VAL A 249 15.33 -26.79 4.42
N ARG A 250 14.16 -26.37 4.01
CA ARG A 250 13.63 -26.64 2.67
C ARG A 250 13.03 -25.37 2.07
N PRO A 251 13.25 -25.10 0.78
CA PRO A 251 12.56 -24.03 0.08
C PRO A 251 11.09 -24.43 -0.14
N VAL A 252 10.19 -23.52 0.14
CA VAL A 252 8.75 -23.68 -0.11
C VAL A 252 8.22 -22.41 -0.78
N PRO A 253 7.26 -22.53 -1.73
CA PRO A 253 6.58 -21.36 -2.26
C PRO A 253 5.58 -20.83 -1.23
N GLY A 254 5.50 -19.53 -1.07
CA GLY A 254 4.52 -18.89 -0.21
C GLY A 254 4.39 -17.40 -0.50
N PRO A 255 3.28 -16.77 -0.15
CA PRO A 255 3.08 -15.34 -0.37
C PRO A 255 4.00 -14.53 0.55
N LEU A 256 4.48 -13.40 0.05
CA LEU A 256 5.25 -12.45 0.86
C LEU A 256 4.38 -11.90 2.00
N MET A 257 3.14 -11.56 1.68
CA MET A 257 2.15 -11.02 2.60
C MET A 257 0.74 -11.42 2.12
N ILE A 258 -0.12 -11.81 3.05
CA ILE A 258 -1.54 -12.02 2.78
C ILE A 258 -2.30 -10.81 3.31
N TYR A 259 -2.81 -10.00 2.40
CA TYR A 259 -3.71 -8.93 2.75
C TYR A 259 -5.14 -9.43 2.84
N ARG A 260 -5.92 -8.91 3.79
CA ARG A 260 -7.34 -9.23 3.92
C ARG A 260 -8.16 -7.94 3.93
N HIS A 261 -9.16 -7.90 3.08
CA HIS A 261 -10.13 -6.82 3.05
C HIS A 261 -11.52 -7.42 3.33
N ASN A 262 -12.23 -6.89 4.30
CA ASN A 262 -13.48 -7.48 4.79
C ASN A 262 -13.36 -8.98 5.13
N LEU A 263 -12.22 -9.39 5.71
CA LEU A 263 -11.83 -10.75 6.06
C LEU A 263 -11.50 -11.68 4.87
N TYR A 264 -11.77 -11.31 3.65
CA TYR A 264 -11.43 -12.08 2.45
C TYR A 264 -9.98 -11.83 2.03
N PRO A 265 -9.25 -12.85 1.52
CA PRO A 265 -7.97 -12.62 0.87
C PRO A 265 -8.13 -11.58 -0.24
N ALA A 266 -7.22 -10.62 -0.29
CA ALA A 266 -7.33 -9.51 -1.21
C ALA A 266 -5.97 -9.06 -1.73
N ALA A 267 -5.98 -8.42 -2.90
CA ALA A 267 -4.82 -7.80 -3.49
C ALA A 267 -5.18 -6.42 -4.06
N PHE A 268 -4.18 -5.55 -4.18
CA PHE A 268 -4.36 -4.20 -4.70
C PHE A 268 -3.78 -4.08 -6.10
N VAL A 269 -4.50 -3.34 -6.95
CA VAL A 269 -3.98 -2.81 -8.20
C VAL A 269 -3.96 -1.29 -8.08
N ASN A 270 -2.77 -0.72 -8.23
CA ASN A 270 -2.53 0.72 -8.15
C ASN A 270 -2.48 1.29 -9.56
N ALA A 271 -2.91 2.53 -9.72
CA ALA A 271 -2.87 3.27 -10.99
C ALA A 271 -2.81 4.77 -10.73
N ASP A 272 -2.42 5.52 -11.75
CA ASP A 272 -2.57 6.98 -11.79
C ASP A 272 -3.32 7.39 -13.06
N SER A 273 -3.82 8.63 -13.07
CA SER A 273 -4.55 9.19 -14.21
C SER A 273 -3.62 9.47 -15.38
N GLY A 274 -4.01 9.02 -16.57
CA GLY A 274 -3.33 9.38 -17.82
C GLY A 274 -3.38 10.90 -18.10
N VAL A 275 -2.47 11.37 -18.93
CA VAL A 275 -2.37 12.79 -19.25
C VAL A 275 -3.69 13.32 -19.82
N GLY A 276 -4.22 14.39 -19.21
CA GLY A 276 -5.49 15.02 -19.63
C GLY A 276 -6.75 14.25 -19.23
N THR A 277 -6.63 13.17 -18.48
CA THR A 277 -7.77 12.37 -17.98
C THR A 277 -8.19 12.84 -16.59
N SER A 278 -9.49 12.94 -16.36
CA SER A 278 -10.01 13.24 -15.01
C SER A 278 -9.84 12.02 -14.09
N SER A 279 -9.59 12.26 -12.80
CA SER A 279 -9.45 11.19 -11.81
C SER A 279 -10.67 10.25 -11.77
N GLY A 280 -11.90 10.79 -11.94
CA GLY A 280 -13.10 9.97 -12.01
C GLY A 280 -13.15 9.03 -13.21
N ALA A 281 -12.76 9.51 -14.41
CA ALA A 281 -12.71 8.68 -15.60
C ALA A 281 -11.62 7.61 -15.52
N ALA A 282 -10.48 7.94 -14.91
CA ALA A 282 -9.38 7.00 -14.70
C ALA A 282 -9.75 5.92 -13.66
N ILE A 283 -10.37 6.30 -12.53
CA ILE A 283 -10.86 5.36 -11.51
C ILE A 283 -11.87 4.39 -12.12
N GLN A 284 -12.81 4.89 -12.93
CA GLN A 284 -13.79 4.04 -13.61
C GLN A 284 -13.12 3.09 -14.61
N ALA A 285 -12.13 3.57 -15.36
CA ALA A 285 -11.38 2.73 -16.30
C ALA A 285 -10.65 1.57 -15.59
N LEU A 286 -10.05 1.85 -14.43
CA LEU A 286 -9.40 0.79 -13.62
C LEU A 286 -10.41 -0.21 -13.07
N TYR A 287 -11.57 0.27 -12.63
CA TYR A 287 -12.66 -0.59 -12.16
C TYR A 287 -13.15 -1.51 -13.28
N ASP A 288 -13.44 -0.96 -14.46
CA ASP A 288 -13.92 -1.70 -15.62
C ASP A 288 -12.88 -2.75 -16.08
N ALA A 289 -11.59 -2.39 -16.08
CA ALA A 289 -10.50 -3.32 -16.40
C ALA A 289 -10.42 -4.47 -15.40
N ALA A 290 -10.58 -4.19 -14.10
CA ALA A 290 -10.61 -5.23 -13.07
C ALA A 290 -11.86 -6.11 -13.19
N GLU A 291 -13.04 -5.53 -13.37
CA GLU A 291 -14.31 -6.27 -13.45
C GLU A 291 -14.33 -7.28 -14.60
N GLN A 292 -13.70 -6.94 -15.74
CA GLN A 292 -13.57 -7.85 -16.89
C GLN A 292 -12.72 -9.08 -16.61
N GLN A 293 -11.82 -9.04 -15.64
CA GLN A 293 -10.88 -10.11 -15.34
C GLN A 293 -11.28 -10.97 -14.12
N LEU A 294 -12.37 -10.60 -13.41
CA LEU A 294 -12.75 -11.29 -12.19
C LEU A 294 -13.06 -12.77 -12.42
N ALA A 295 -12.46 -13.63 -11.63
CA ALA A 295 -12.85 -15.03 -11.52
C ALA A 295 -14.18 -15.17 -10.73
N PRO A 296 -14.87 -16.33 -10.84
CA PRO A 296 -16.12 -16.56 -10.10
C PRO A 296 -15.99 -16.26 -8.61
N ALA A 297 -16.98 -15.53 -8.07
CA ALA A 297 -17.02 -15.09 -6.69
C ALA A 297 -15.86 -14.16 -6.23
N MET A 298 -15.04 -13.66 -7.13
CA MET A 298 -14.17 -12.52 -6.85
C MET A 298 -14.94 -11.21 -6.98
N LYS A 299 -14.50 -10.18 -6.27
CA LYS A 299 -15.11 -8.85 -6.30
C LYS A 299 -14.06 -7.77 -6.28
N VAL A 300 -14.27 -6.73 -7.10
CA VAL A 300 -13.49 -5.51 -7.04
C VAL A 300 -14.23 -4.46 -6.21
N GLU A 301 -13.49 -3.71 -5.39
CA GLU A 301 -14.03 -2.61 -4.58
C GLU A 301 -13.08 -1.42 -4.65
N PHE A 302 -13.64 -0.22 -4.49
CA PHE A 302 -12.86 0.99 -4.35
C PHE A 302 -12.30 1.11 -2.94
N THR A 303 -11.09 1.66 -2.82
CA THR A 303 -10.47 1.94 -1.53
C THR A 303 -9.88 3.34 -1.49
N GLU A 304 -9.63 3.87 -0.31
CA GLU A 304 -8.99 5.18 -0.11
C GLU A 304 -9.70 6.30 -0.88
N LEU A 305 -8.93 7.10 -1.63
CA LEU A 305 -9.47 8.19 -2.43
C LEU A 305 -10.47 7.75 -3.50
N ALA A 306 -10.36 6.52 -4.01
CA ALA A 306 -11.28 5.99 -5.01
C ALA A 306 -12.69 5.71 -4.46
N CYS A 307 -12.85 5.55 -3.14
CA CYS A 307 -14.16 5.42 -2.50
C CYS A 307 -14.98 6.72 -2.57
N LEU A 308 -14.34 7.87 -2.51
CA LEU A 308 -15.01 9.16 -2.41
C LEU A 308 -15.76 9.54 -3.71
N PRO A 309 -15.15 9.46 -4.92
CA PRO A 309 -15.88 9.71 -6.17
C PRO A 309 -17.00 8.69 -6.41
N SER A 310 -16.81 7.42 -6.06
CA SER A 310 -17.82 6.39 -6.28
C SER A 310 -19.12 6.65 -5.51
N LEU A 311 -19.03 7.25 -4.32
CA LEU A 311 -20.21 7.69 -3.57
C LEU A 311 -20.98 8.81 -4.30
N PHE A 312 -20.27 9.69 -5.02
CA PHE A 312 -20.92 10.77 -5.80
C PHE A 312 -21.58 10.24 -7.08
N PHE A 313 -20.95 9.30 -7.80
CA PHE A 313 -21.52 8.72 -9.01
C PHE A 313 -22.82 7.94 -8.74
N PHE A 314 -22.95 7.31 -7.59
CA PHE A 314 -24.19 6.65 -7.18
C PHE A 314 -25.33 7.65 -6.86
N VAL A 315 -25.00 8.88 -6.47
CA VAL A 315 -25.99 9.92 -6.14
C VAL A 315 -26.47 10.65 -7.41
N GLU A 316 -25.61 10.90 -8.40
CA GLU A 316 -26.00 11.61 -9.64
C GLU A 316 -26.78 10.75 -10.64
N GLY A 317 -26.68 9.44 -10.60
CA GLY A 317 -27.29 8.52 -11.56
C GLY A 317 -28.82 8.36 -11.44
N ARG A 318 -29.50 8.97 -10.47
CA ARG A 318 -30.95 8.87 -10.28
C ARG A 318 -31.60 10.11 -9.63
N VAL A 319 -31.53 11.22 -10.32
CA VAL A 319 -32.51 12.32 -10.07
C VAL A 319 -33.32 12.51 -11.34
N GLU A 320 -34.27 11.61 -11.60
CA GLU A 320 -35.37 11.89 -12.49
C GLU A 320 -36.33 12.87 -11.77
N ARG A 321 -36.63 13.96 -12.47
CA ARG A 321 -37.58 14.97 -12.04
C ARG A 321 -38.98 14.31 -11.97
N GLU A 322 -39.48 14.20 -10.80
CA GLU A 322 -40.89 14.17 -10.37
C GLU A 322 -41.01 13.19 -9.19
N ASP A 323 -41.35 13.76 -8.03
CA ASP A 323 -41.53 13.11 -6.72
C ASP A 323 -40.26 12.70 -5.98
N VAL A 324 -39.80 13.60 -5.10
CA VAL A 324 -38.64 13.42 -4.25
C VAL A 324 -38.96 12.48 -3.10
N SER A 325 -38.86 11.19 -3.37
CA SER A 325 -38.56 10.21 -2.35
C SER A 325 -37.10 9.70 -2.60
N VAL A 326 -36.13 10.29 -1.95
CA VAL A 326 -34.74 9.79 -2.00
C VAL A 326 -34.69 8.50 -1.19
N GLN A 327 -34.98 7.38 -1.84
CA GLN A 327 -34.58 6.08 -1.30
C GLN A 327 -33.08 5.88 -1.61
N LEU A 328 -32.23 6.26 -0.66
CA LEU A 328 -30.85 5.84 -0.63
C LEU A 328 -30.81 4.32 -0.43
N ARG A 329 -30.90 3.54 -1.50
CA ARG A 329 -30.41 2.17 -1.48
C ARG A 329 -28.88 2.25 -1.52
N VAL A 330 -28.31 2.31 -0.34
CA VAL A 330 -26.87 2.05 -0.15
C VAL A 330 -26.68 0.58 -0.54
N GLY A 331 -26.12 0.31 -1.71
CA GLY A 331 -25.73 -1.04 -2.10
C GLY A 331 -24.74 -1.61 -1.08
N ASN A 332 -24.59 -2.93 -1.01
CA ASN A 332 -23.73 -3.65 -0.05
C ASN A 332 -22.27 -3.17 0.05
N ALA A 333 -21.83 -2.27 -0.82
CA ALA A 333 -20.49 -1.70 -0.83
C ALA A 333 -20.21 -0.75 0.36
N VAL A 334 -21.22 -0.21 1.01
CA VAL A 334 -21.08 0.75 2.13
C VAL A 334 -21.21 0.06 3.50
N ASN A 335 -21.63 -1.20 3.54
CA ASN A 335 -21.81 -1.97 4.78
C ASN A 335 -20.60 -2.82 5.18
N GLY A 336 -19.38 -2.44 4.75
CA GLY A 336 -18.14 -3.05 5.30
C GLY A 336 -17.99 -2.69 6.78
N PRO A 337 -17.37 -3.56 7.60
CA PRO A 337 -17.05 -3.23 8.98
C PRO A 337 -16.11 -2.01 8.99
N GLY A 338 -16.56 -0.90 9.51
CA GLY A 338 -15.81 0.35 9.58
C GLY A 338 -16.46 1.57 8.91
N CYS A 339 -17.51 1.38 8.10
CA CYS A 339 -18.26 2.51 7.55
C CYS A 339 -19.73 2.44 7.94
N ARG A 340 -20.23 3.40 8.69
CA ARG A 340 -21.68 3.58 8.94
C ARG A 340 -22.14 4.85 8.26
N VAL A 341 -23.21 4.73 7.48
CA VAL A 341 -23.92 5.87 6.91
C VAL A 341 -25.16 6.10 7.77
N ASN A 342 -25.25 7.25 8.41
CA ASN A 342 -26.43 7.65 9.14
C ASN A 342 -27.41 8.36 8.19
N GLU A 343 -28.56 7.76 7.95
CA GLU A 343 -29.66 8.40 7.23
C GLU A 343 -30.28 9.54 8.05
N LEU A 344 -30.39 10.72 7.46
CA LEU A 344 -31.25 11.78 7.95
C LEU A 344 -32.68 11.52 7.45
N ARG A 345 -33.63 11.41 8.36
CA ARG A 345 -35.03 11.24 8.00
C ARG A 345 -35.54 12.45 7.24
N PRO A 346 -36.38 12.24 6.17
CA PRO A 346 -36.83 13.29 5.28
C PRO A 346 -37.85 14.25 5.86
N ASP A 347 -38.33 14.05 7.07
CA ASP A 347 -39.57 14.64 7.58
C ASP A 347 -39.52 16.15 7.89
N HIS A 348 -38.41 16.82 7.65
CA HIS A 348 -38.24 18.24 7.99
C HIS A 348 -37.69 19.15 6.90
N VAL A 349 -37.75 18.76 5.63
CA VAL A 349 -37.25 19.61 4.54
C VAL A 349 -38.37 19.99 3.58
N ALA A 350 -39.03 21.10 3.87
CA ALA A 350 -39.88 21.77 2.91
C ALA A 350 -39.02 22.75 2.07
N GLY A 351 -38.84 22.45 0.78
CA GLY A 351 -38.41 23.43 -0.21
C GLY A 351 -36.94 23.54 -0.55
N GLY A 352 -36.24 22.46 -0.80
CA GLY A 352 -34.90 22.46 -1.39
C GLY A 352 -34.11 21.26 -0.93
N ALA A 353 -33.56 20.48 -1.86
CA ALA A 353 -32.79 19.27 -1.51
C ALA A 353 -31.48 19.66 -0.85
N VAL A 354 -31.32 19.36 0.42
CA VAL A 354 -30.05 19.39 1.14
C VAL A 354 -29.75 18.00 1.69
N GLY A 355 -28.71 17.39 1.17
CA GLY A 355 -28.24 16.13 1.70
C GLY A 355 -26.99 16.34 2.56
N ILE A 356 -26.96 15.85 3.79
CA ILE A 356 -25.75 15.76 4.61
C ILE A 356 -25.40 14.28 4.69
N LEU A 357 -24.22 13.95 4.20
CA LEU A 357 -23.65 12.63 4.34
C LEU A 357 -22.51 12.71 5.35
N SER A 358 -22.65 12.08 6.51
CA SER A 358 -21.55 11.88 7.42
C SER A 358 -21.11 10.42 7.38
N ILE A 359 -19.82 10.20 7.13
CA ILE A 359 -19.21 8.88 7.10
C ILE A 359 -18.30 8.77 8.33
N HIS A 360 -18.60 7.78 9.18
CA HIS A 360 -17.74 7.42 10.29
C HIS A 360 -16.90 6.22 9.89
N ALA A 361 -15.57 6.37 9.90
CA ALA A 361 -14.65 5.26 9.77
C ALA A 361 -14.09 4.90 11.15
N ASP A 362 -13.99 3.61 11.46
CA ASP A 362 -13.50 3.11 12.78
C ASP A 362 -12.04 3.53 13.11
N ALA A 363 -11.38 4.28 12.22
CA ALA A 363 -10.04 4.84 12.42
C ALA A 363 -10.03 6.24 13.07
N GLY A 364 -11.15 6.74 13.58
CA GLY A 364 -11.23 8.04 14.28
C GLY A 364 -11.22 9.26 13.36
N PHE A 365 -11.51 9.11 12.07
CA PHE A 365 -11.62 10.22 11.13
C PHE A 365 -13.09 10.56 10.86
N HIS A 366 -13.42 11.83 11.03
CA HIS A 366 -14.75 12.37 10.71
C HIS A 366 -14.65 13.20 9.43
N PHE A 367 -15.45 12.87 8.42
CA PHE A 367 -15.58 13.66 7.20
C PHE A 367 -16.98 14.23 7.10
N GLY A 368 -17.11 15.54 7.07
CA GLY A 368 -18.35 16.25 6.84
C GLY A 368 -18.30 16.97 5.48
N PHE A 369 -19.29 16.76 4.62
CA PHE A 369 -19.39 17.45 3.34
C PHE A 369 -20.61 18.36 3.34
N ASN A 370 -20.40 19.63 2.98
CA ASN A 370 -21.46 20.61 2.81
C ASN A 370 -21.79 20.78 1.33
N PHE A 371 -23.05 20.55 0.94
CA PHE A 371 -23.57 20.96 -0.35
C PHE A 371 -24.40 22.21 -0.17
N CYS A 372 -24.01 23.30 -0.82
CA CYS A 372 -24.75 24.55 -0.81
C CYS A 372 -25.42 24.77 -2.17
N HIS A 373 -26.72 24.76 -2.24
CA HIS A 373 -27.48 25.33 -3.35
C HIS A 373 -28.18 26.62 -2.89
N ARG A 374 -28.26 27.57 -3.74
CA ARG A 374 -28.47 29.01 -3.61
C ARG A 374 -29.75 29.51 -2.87
N ARG A 375 -30.22 28.86 -1.79
CA ARG A 375 -31.22 29.38 -0.86
C ARG A 375 -31.16 28.65 0.47
N MET A 376 -30.28 29.11 1.36
CA MET A 376 -30.23 28.54 2.71
C MET A 376 -29.93 29.62 3.75
N ASP A 377 -30.92 30.45 4.05
CA ASP A 377 -30.93 31.22 5.26
C ASP A 377 -31.51 30.33 6.37
N GLY A 378 -30.74 29.91 7.35
CA GLY A 378 -31.18 29.18 8.54
C GLY A 378 -30.81 27.70 8.69
N ALA A 379 -30.27 27.02 7.66
CA ALA A 379 -29.78 25.65 7.81
C ALA A 379 -28.25 25.59 8.11
N ALA A 380 -27.53 26.65 7.77
CA ALA A 380 -26.10 26.78 8.06
C ALA A 380 -25.80 26.84 9.57
N GLU A 381 -26.64 27.50 10.35
CA GLU A 381 -26.46 27.58 11.81
C GLU A 381 -26.66 26.21 12.49
N ARG A 382 -27.60 25.39 12.02
CA ARG A 382 -27.82 24.06 12.58
C ARG A 382 -26.76 23.05 12.16
N LEU A 383 -26.06 23.27 11.06
CA LEU A 383 -24.93 22.47 10.63
C LEU A 383 -23.69 22.71 11.52
N HIS A 384 -23.47 23.95 11.92
CA HIS A 384 -22.39 24.30 12.84
C HIS A 384 -22.56 23.60 14.18
N ASP A 385 -23.77 23.52 14.70
CA ASP A 385 -24.06 22.86 15.99
C ASP A 385 -23.90 21.33 15.93
N VAL A 386 -24.16 20.71 14.79
CA VAL A 386 -23.96 19.26 14.57
C VAL A 386 -22.47 18.94 14.40
N LEU A 387 -21.69 19.82 13.77
CA LEU A 387 -20.23 19.65 13.61
C LEU A 387 -19.47 19.92 14.92
N VAL A 388 -19.95 20.85 15.75
CA VAL A 388 -19.36 21.14 17.07
C VAL A 388 -19.70 20.08 18.11
N ALA A 389 -20.82 19.37 17.97
CA ALA A 389 -21.21 18.26 18.85
C ALA A 389 -20.50 16.92 18.53
N ALA A 390 -19.76 16.86 17.41
CA ALA A 390 -19.01 15.67 16.98
C ALA A 390 -17.48 15.75 17.24
N HIS A 391 -17.03 16.73 18.01
CA HIS A 391 -15.66 16.86 18.49
C HIS A 391 -15.49 16.32 19.92
#